data_6ea70e11c4667d1c72e4d4c8788cca82
#
_entry.id   6ea70e11c4667d1c72e4d4c8788cca82
#
_cell.length_a   1.000
_cell.length_b   1.000
_cell.length_c   1.000
_cell.angle_alpha   90.00
_cell.angle_beta   90.00
_cell.angle_gamma   90.00
#
_symmetry.space_group_name_H-M   'P 1'
#
loop_
_entity.id
_entity.type
_entity.pdbx_description
1 polymer ?
#
loop_
_entity_poly.entity_id
_entity_poly.type
_entity_poly.pdbx_seq_one_letter_code
_entity_poly.pdbx_strand_id
1 'polypeptide(L)'
;MPIEYKPYWLSVSECAVLAGECKRELDGVVKKANGRTRVKRWGWDYLDLERWLGEIPEKFRLIPFDSLTLNEYEEGRFIGPHIDSMGYGDRIFVVSLGGPATIVFHSEPVERLQLGNGSLLSFWGKERTSIKHSTEPSPGLRYSLVFRNKR
;
A
#
# COMPACT_ATOMS: atom_id res chain seq x y z
N MET A 1 -7.31 17.36 8.79
CA MET A 1 -7.56 15.90 8.80
C MET A 1 -6.26 15.18 8.53
N PRO A 2 -5.92 14.18 9.33
CA PRO A 2 -4.68 13.40 9.11
C PRO A 2 -4.83 12.33 8.01
N ILE A 3 -5.76 12.51 7.10
CA ILE A 3 -5.98 11.69 5.91
C ILE A 3 -6.16 12.62 4.72
N GLU A 4 -5.43 12.35 3.65
CA GLU A 4 -5.58 13.06 2.37
C GLU A 4 -5.78 12.03 1.27
N TYR A 5 -6.82 12.22 0.47
CA TYR A 5 -7.17 11.31 -0.62
C TYR A 5 -7.30 12.09 -1.92
N LYS A 6 -6.57 11.64 -2.95
CA LYS A 6 -6.60 12.23 -4.29
C LYS A 6 -7.07 11.16 -5.28
N PRO A 7 -8.36 11.19 -5.68
CA PRO A 7 -8.83 10.30 -6.73
C PRO A 7 -8.20 10.71 -8.07
N TYR A 8 -8.01 9.75 -8.96
CA TYR A 8 -7.48 10.00 -10.31
C TYR A 8 -6.12 10.69 -10.33
N TRP A 9 -5.27 10.41 -9.34
CA TRP A 9 -3.91 10.93 -9.26
C TRP A 9 -3.06 10.43 -10.42
N LEU A 10 -3.30 9.20 -10.87
CA LEU A 10 -2.73 8.62 -12.08
C LEU A 10 -3.83 8.50 -13.14
N SER A 11 -3.44 8.66 -14.42
CA SER A 11 -4.35 8.45 -15.55
C SER A 11 -4.65 6.95 -15.73
N VAL A 12 -5.70 6.64 -16.48
CA VAL A 12 -6.06 5.25 -16.79
C VAL A 12 -4.91 4.53 -17.50
N SER A 13 -4.23 5.19 -18.44
CA SER A 13 -3.11 4.60 -19.15
C SER A 13 -1.89 4.36 -18.23
N GLU A 14 -1.59 5.29 -17.34
CA GLU A 14 -0.53 5.11 -16.34
C GLU A 14 -0.84 3.94 -15.42
N CYS A 15 -2.09 3.80 -14.98
CA CYS A 15 -2.53 2.67 -14.15
C CYS A 15 -2.32 1.34 -14.85
N ALA A 16 -2.69 1.25 -16.14
CA ALA A 16 -2.55 0.02 -16.91
C ALA A 16 -1.07 -0.39 -17.05
N VAL A 17 -0.18 0.56 -17.34
CA VAL A 17 1.26 0.32 -17.44
C VAL A 17 1.81 -0.16 -16.11
N LEU A 18 1.50 0.55 -15.02
CA LEU A 18 2.01 0.20 -13.69
C LEU A 18 1.48 -1.14 -13.20
N ALA A 19 0.20 -1.45 -13.44
CA ALA A 19 -0.37 -2.75 -13.08
C ALA A 19 0.35 -3.89 -13.78
N GLY A 20 0.68 -3.71 -15.07
CA GLY A 20 1.48 -4.66 -15.83
C GLY A 20 2.88 -4.84 -15.24
N GLU A 21 3.51 -3.76 -14.80
CA GLU A 21 4.82 -3.79 -14.16
C GLU A 21 4.75 -4.50 -12.78
N CYS A 22 3.70 -4.25 -12.01
CA CYS A 22 3.47 -4.96 -10.74
C CYS A 22 3.36 -6.47 -10.97
N LYS A 23 2.59 -6.88 -11.96
CA LYS A 23 2.42 -8.28 -12.31
C LYS A 23 3.75 -8.92 -12.67
N ARG A 24 4.58 -8.25 -13.47
CA ARG A 24 5.91 -8.75 -13.85
C ARG A 24 6.83 -8.92 -12.65
N GLU A 25 6.86 -7.92 -11.75
CA GLU A 25 7.72 -7.96 -10.56
C GLU A 25 7.32 -9.09 -9.60
N LEU A 26 6.04 -9.44 -9.55
CA LEU A 26 5.54 -10.49 -8.67
C LEU A 26 5.61 -11.89 -9.28
N ASP A 27 5.96 -11.99 -10.57
CA ASP A 27 6.13 -13.29 -11.22
C ASP A 27 7.19 -14.11 -10.49
N GLY A 28 6.85 -15.35 -10.12
CA GLY A 28 7.73 -16.22 -9.34
C GLY A 28 7.69 -15.99 -7.83
N VAL A 29 7.05 -14.94 -7.35
CA VAL A 29 6.86 -14.75 -5.91
C VAL A 29 5.77 -15.70 -5.41
N VAL A 30 6.05 -16.41 -4.31
CA VAL A 30 5.13 -17.40 -3.75
C VAL A 30 3.90 -16.73 -3.19
N LYS A 31 2.72 -17.25 -3.53
CA LYS A 31 1.45 -16.80 -2.95
C LYS A 31 1.35 -17.19 -1.49
N LYS A 32 0.91 -16.27 -0.65
CA LYS A 32 0.64 -16.53 0.76
C LYS A 32 -0.65 -17.33 0.90
N ALA A 33 -0.75 -18.11 1.99
CA ALA A 33 -1.94 -18.90 2.28
C ALA A 33 -3.16 -18.04 2.59
N ASN A 34 -2.93 -16.86 3.22
CA ASN A 34 -4.01 -15.92 3.59
C ASN A 34 -3.46 -14.49 3.62
N GLY A 35 -4.33 -13.52 3.83
CA GLY A 35 -3.98 -12.11 3.81
C GLY A 35 -3.73 -11.63 2.39
N ARG A 36 -2.69 -10.83 2.20
CA ARG A 36 -2.25 -10.39 0.87
C ARG A 36 -1.79 -11.59 0.06
N THR A 37 -1.99 -11.57 -1.26
CA THR A 37 -1.62 -12.69 -2.12
C THR A 37 -0.11 -12.82 -2.27
N ARG A 38 0.54 -11.76 -2.75
CA ARG A 38 2.00 -11.68 -2.92
C ARG A 38 2.49 -10.33 -2.42
N VAL A 39 3.71 -10.32 -1.88
CA VAL A 39 4.34 -9.10 -1.35
C VAL A 39 5.79 -9.06 -1.82
N LYS A 40 6.23 -7.90 -2.29
CA LYS A 40 7.63 -7.65 -2.62
C LYS A 40 8.05 -6.28 -2.09
N ARG A 41 9.28 -6.18 -1.59
CA ARG A 41 9.78 -4.95 -0.97
C ARG A 41 11.12 -4.54 -1.58
N TRP A 42 11.34 -3.24 -1.64
CA TRP A 42 12.60 -2.62 -2.03
C TRP A 42 12.92 -1.46 -1.10
N GLY A 43 14.16 -1.01 -1.16
CA GLY A 43 14.62 0.09 -0.34
C GLY A 43 14.89 -0.36 1.08
N TRP A 44 14.76 0.55 2.02
CA TRP A 44 14.99 0.27 3.43
C TRP A 44 13.78 -0.41 4.07
N ASP A 45 14.05 -1.50 4.80
CA ASP A 45 13.06 -2.21 5.60
C ASP A 45 13.29 -1.86 7.06
N TYR A 46 12.28 -1.29 7.71
CA TYR A 46 12.34 -0.87 9.12
C TYR A 46 11.36 -1.67 9.99
N LEU A 47 11.07 -2.93 9.62
CA LEU A 47 10.15 -3.77 10.39
C LEU A 47 10.74 -4.13 11.76
N ASP A 48 11.77 -4.97 11.78
CA ASP A 48 12.44 -5.41 13.02
C ASP A 48 13.84 -4.83 13.11
N LEU A 49 14.63 -5.08 12.10
CA LEU A 49 15.99 -4.57 11.96
C LEU A 49 16.05 -3.72 10.69
N GLU A 50 16.78 -2.62 10.77
CA GLU A 50 17.04 -1.79 9.61
C GLU A 50 17.92 -2.55 8.62
N ARG A 51 17.41 -2.77 7.40
CA ARG A 51 18.14 -3.50 6.36
C ARG A 51 17.79 -2.99 4.98
N TRP A 52 18.74 -3.06 4.09
CA TRP A 52 18.57 -2.67 2.69
C TRP A 52 18.12 -3.87 1.86
N LEU A 53 17.03 -3.71 1.10
CA LEU A 53 16.44 -4.76 0.27
C LEU A 53 16.67 -4.55 -1.24
N GLY A 54 17.49 -3.58 -1.62
CA GLY A 54 17.78 -3.27 -3.01
C GLY A 54 17.12 -1.99 -3.49
N GLU A 55 17.58 -1.50 -4.64
CA GLU A 55 17.08 -0.25 -5.22
C GLU A 55 15.61 -0.35 -5.62
N ILE A 56 14.84 0.70 -5.32
CA ILE A 56 13.48 0.83 -5.83
C ILE A 56 13.58 1.02 -7.34
N PRO A 57 12.91 0.20 -8.16
CA PRO A 57 12.91 0.38 -9.60
C PRO A 57 12.42 1.77 -10.01
N GLU A 58 13.06 2.40 -10.98
CA GLU A 58 12.74 3.75 -11.44
C GLU A 58 11.25 3.89 -11.79
N LYS A 59 10.68 2.86 -12.44
CA LYS A 59 9.26 2.82 -12.83
C LYS A 59 8.29 2.96 -11.66
N PHE A 60 8.73 2.65 -10.43
CA PHE A 60 7.92 2.74 -9.21
C PHE A 60 8.29 3.93 -8.32
N ARG A 61 9.19 4.81 -8.73
CA ARG A 61 9.58 5.99 -7.94
C ARG A 61 8.56 7.12 -8.07
N LEU A 62 7.32 6.85 -7.68
CA LEU A 62 6.22 7.81 -7.76
C LEU A 62 6.26 8.82 -6.60
N ILE A 63 6.75 8.40 -5.46
CA ILE A 63 6.91 9.19 -4.24
C ILE A 63 8.39 9.10 -3.84
N PRO A 64 9.06 10.24 -3.49
CA PRO A 64 10.49 10.23 -3.18
C PRO A 64 10.80 9.71 -1.77
N PHE A 65 10.31 8.51 -1.45
CA PHE A 65 10.53 7.85 -0.19
C PHE A 65 11.53 6.71 -0.35
N ASP A 66 12.11 6.23 0.75
CA ASP A 66 13.22 5.28 0.74
C ASP A 66 12.79 3.82 0.92
N SER A 67 11.50 3.57 1.08
CA SER A 67 10.94 2.23 1.25
C SER A 67 9.69 2.07 0.40
N LEU A 68 9.61 0.93 -0.30
CA LEU A 68 8.45 0.58 -1.11
C LEU A 68 8.02 -0.86 -0.82
N THR A 69 6.74 -1.05 -0.54
CA THR A 69 6.11 -2.36 -0.46
C THR A 69 5.05 -2.46 -1.56
N LEU A 70 5.19 -3.47 -2.40
CA LEU A 70 4.19 -3.83 -3.41
C LEU A 70 3.35 -4.99 -2.87
N ASN A 71 2.04 -4.78 -2.78
CA ASN A 71 1.08 -5.79 -2.33
C ASN A 71 0.16 -6.17 -3.48
N GLU A 72 -0.09 -7.48 -3.63
CA GLU A 72 -1.11 -8.01 -4.51
C GLU A 72 -2.26 -8.56 -3.68
N TYR A 73 -3.48 -8.20 -4.08
CA TYR A 73 -4.72 -8.73 -3.50
C TYR A 73 -5.54 -9.37 -4.63
N GLU A 74 -5.65 -10.69 -4.63
CA GLU A 74 -6.63 -11.38 -5.47
C GLU A 74 -8.02 -11.21 -4.86
N GLU A 75 -9.07 -11.55 -5.61
CA GLU A 75 -10.45 -11.46 -5.12
C GLU A 75 -10.58 -12.14 -3.76
N GLY A 76 -11.22 -11.47 -2.82
CA GLY A 76 -11.45 -11.94 -1.46
C GLY A 76 -10.29 -11.74 -0.49
N ARG A 77 -9.09 -11.38 -0.97
CA ARG A 77 -7.94 -11.15 -0.10
C ARG A 77 -8.02 -9.79 0.60
N PHE A 78 -7.44 -9.72 1.79
CA PHE A 78 -7.46 -8.50 2.61
C PHE A 78 -6.29 -8.51 3.59
N ILE A 79 -6.05 -7.39 4.23
CA ILE A 79 -5.13 -7.28 5.37
C ILE A 79 -5.94 -6.88 6.61
N GLY A 80 -5.73 -7.61 7.70
CA GLY A 80 -6.44 -7.38 8.97
C GLY A 80 -5.99 -6.09 9.68
N PRO A 81 -6.70 -5.72 10.76
CA PRO A 81 -6.37 -4.51 11.52
C PRO A 81 -4.96 -4.54 12.07
N HIS A 82 -4.19 -3.47 11.80
CA HIS A 82 -2.79 -3.35 12.25
C HIS A 82 -2.37 -1.89 12.26
N ILE A 83 -1.25 -1.65 12.92
CA ILE A 83 -0.49 -0.40 12.83
C ILE A 83 0.84 -0.77 12.19
N ASP A 84 1.29 0.01 11.21
CA ASP A 84 2.58 -0.21 10.57
C ASP A 84 3.70 -0.03 11.59
N SER A 85 4.80 -0.77 11.40
CA SER A 85 5.96 -0.71 12.28
C SER A 85 6.37 0.72 12.61
N MET A 86 6.67 0.99 13.87
CA MET A 86 7.11 2.30 14.33
C MET A 86 8.53 2.66 13.87
N GLY A 87 9.23 1.75 13.23
CA GLY A 87 10.48 2.04 12.53
C GLY A 87 10.28 2.94 11.31
N TYR A 88 9.09 2.88 10.70
CA TYR A 88 8.73 3.79 9.62
C TYR A 88 8.25 5.14 10.17
N GLY A 89 8.42 6.18 9.33
CA GLY A 89 8.05 7.54 9.68
C GLY A 89 6.56 7.79 9.81
N ASP A 90 6.22 9.03 10.05
CA ASP A 90 4.87 9.42 10.44
C ASP A 90 3.91 9.55 9.26
N ARG A 91 4.40 9.65 8.03
CA ARG A 91 3.53 9.76 6.86
C ARG A 91 3.67 8.56 5.94
N ILE A 92 2.53 7.97 5.59
CA ILE A 92 2.46 6.81 4.70
C ILE A 92 1.66 7.20 3.46
N PHE A 93 2.15 6.81 2.28
CA PHE A 93 1.45 6.99 1.01
C PHE A 93 1.07 5.64 0.44
N VAL A 94 -0.14 5.52 -0.07
CA VAL A 94 -0.65 4.32 -0.73
C VAL A 94 -1.17 4.70 -2.11
N VAL A 95 -0.57 4.11 -3.14
CA VAL A 95 -1.06 4.21 -4.52
C VAL A 95 -1.83 2.93 -4.82
N SER A 96 -3.09 3.05 -5.25
CA SER A 96 -3.96 1.91 -5.54
C SER A 96 -4.10 1.70 -7.03
N LEU A 97 -3.98 0.46 -7.49
CA LEU A 97 -4.13 0.06 -8.89
C LEU A 97 -5.14 -1.09 -8.97
N GLY A 98 -6.05 -1.00 -9.91
CA GLY A 98 -7.20 -1.92 -9.97
C GLY A 98 -8.24 -1.53 -8.93
N GLY A 99 -8.93 -2.47 -8.40
CA GLY A 99 -9.88 -2.20 -7.33
C GLY A 99 -11.30 -2.15 -7.80
N PRO A 100 -12.21 -1.45 -7.08
CA PRO A 100 -11.96 -0.58 -5.93
C PRO A 100 -11.53 -1.38 -4.69
N ALA A 101 -11.04 -0.66 -3.70
CA ALA A 101 -10.72 -1.23 -2.40
C ALA A 101 -11.30 -0.36 -1.30
N THR A 102 -11.62 -0.95 -0.16
CA THR A 102 -12.07 -0.19 1.01
C THR A 102 -11.04 -0.32 2.12
N ILE A 103 -10.48 0.80 2.53
CA ILE A 103 -9.63 0.88 3.73
C ILE A 103 -10.50 1.31 4.91
N VAL A 104 -10.26 0.70 6.05
CA VAL A 104 -11.01 0.97 7.29
C VAL A 104 -10.03 1.46 8.35
N PHE A 105 -10.28 2.64 8.89
CA PHE A 105 -9.58 3.15 10.06
C PHE A 105 -10.47 2.87 11.28
N HIS A 106 -9.95 2.07 12.22
CA HIS A 106 -10.69 1.60 13.39
C HIS A 106 -10.68 2.65 14.51
N SER A 107 -11.08 3.85 14.15
CA SER A 107 -11.31 4.96 15.07
C SER A 107 -12.71 4.88 15.67
N GLU A 108 -13.05 5.83 16.52
CA GLU A 108 -14.39 5.93 17.12
C GLU A 108 -14.99 7.30 16.74
N PRO A 109 -15.94 7.36 15.79
CA PRO A 109 -16.49 6.23 15.01
C PRO A 109 -15.53 5.69 13.94
N VAL A 110 -15.79 4.47 13.50
CA VAL A 110 -15.03 3.83 12.42
C VAL A 110 -15.19 4.65 11.15
N GLU A 111 -14.07 4.85 10.43
CA GLU A 111 -14.01 5.58 9.17
C GLU A 111 -13.66 4.63 8.03
N ARG A 112 -14.47 4.63 6.97
CA ARG A 112 -14.26 3.84 5.76
C ARG A 112 -14.03 4.76 4.58
N LEU A 113 -13.05 4.40 3.75
CA LEU A 113 -12.71 5.17 2.56
C LEU A 113 -12.53 4.22 1.38
N GLN A 114 -13.22 4.50 0.27
CA GLN A 114 -13.01 3.77 -0.98
C GLN A 114 -11.83 4.30 -1.73
N LEU A 115 -10.93 3.40 -2.13
CA LEU A 115 -9.74 3.71 -2.92
C LEU A 115 -9.97 3.28 -4.37
N GLY A 116 -10.08 4.24 -5.25
CA GLY A 116 -10.25 3.98 -6.68
C GLY A 116 -8.94 3.66 -7.37
N ASN A 117 -9.06 3.14 -8.61
CA ASN A 117 -7.90 2.89 -9.46
C ASN A 117 -7.14 4.19 -9.73
N GLY A 118 -5.83 4.20 -9.49
CA GLY A 118 -4.97 5.35 -9.70
C GLY A 118 -5.07 6.41 -8.61
N SER A 119 -5.68 6.11 -7.47
CA SER A 119 -5.78 7.04 -6.36
C SER A 119 -4.52 7.06 -5.50
N LEU A 120 -4.30 8.21 -4.86
CA LEU A 120 -3.25 8.40 -3.86
C LEU A 120 -3.91 8.69 -2.52
N LEU A 121 -3.59 7.87 -1.53
CA LEU A 121 -3.98 8.08 -0.14
C LEU A 121 -2.73 8.40 0.66
N SER A 122 -2.79 9.37 1.55
CA SER A 122 -1.78 9.52 2.59
C SER A 122 -2.42 9.71 3.95
N PHE A 123 -1.76 9.23 4.99
CA PHE A 123 -2.24 9.40 6.36
C PHE A 123 -1.06 9.55 7.31
N TRP A 124 -1.33 10.28 8.40
CA TRP A 124 -0.31 10.63 9.41
C TRP A 124 -1.00 10.84 10.76
N GLY A 125 -0.24 11.26 11.77
CA GLY A 125 -0.78 11.52 13.09
C GLY A 125 -1.35 10.26 13.74
N LYS A 126 -2.49 10.38 14.41
CA LYS A 126 -3.12 9.26 15.13
C LYS A 126 -3.53 8.12 14.19
N GLU A 127 -3.98 8.41 12.97
CA GLU A 127 -4.34 7.42 11.97
C GLU A 127 -3.13 6.56 11.58
N ARG A 128 -1.93 7.09 11.73
CA ARG A 128 -0.68 6.36 11.48
C ARG A 128 -0.17 5.64 12.73
N THR A 129 -0.22 6.27 13.90
CA THR A 129 0.53 5.80 15.08
C THR A 129 -0.34 5.11 16.13
N SER A 130 -1.65 5.36 16.17
CA SER A 130 -2.51 4.90 17.26
C SER A 130 -3.76 4.16 16.77
N ILE A 131 -4.25 4.46 15.58
CA ILE A 131 -5.47 3.89 15.04
C ILE A 131 -5.10 2.77 14.08
N LYS A 132 -5.59 1.56 14.35
CA LYS A 132 -5.40 0.42 13.44
C LYS A 132 -6.16 0.66 12.14
N HIS A 133 -5.60 0.19 11.05
CA HIS A 133 -6.26 0.20 9.75
C HIS A 133 -6.26 -1.19 9.13
N SER A 134 -7.22 -1.44 8.26
CA SER A 134 -7.39 -2.72 7.57
C SER A 134 -7.99 -2.46 6.19
N THR A 135 -8.02 -3.50 5.36
CA THR A 135 -8.80 -3.47 4.13
C THR A 135 -9.90 -4.51 4.20
N GLU A 136 -11.04 -4.22 3.58
CA GLU A 136 -12.09 -5.20 3.39
C GLU A 136 -11.70 -6.16 2.26
N PRO A 137 -12.34 -7.36 2.14
CA PRO A 137 -12.04 -8.28 1.07
C PRO A 137 -12.10 -7.60 -0.29
N SER A 138 -11.04 -7.80 -1.10
CA SER A 138 -10.95 -7.16 -2.41
C SER A 138 -12.00 -7.72 -3.36
N PRO A 139 -12.80 -6.87 -4.04
CA PRO A 139 -13.79 -7.36 -5.00
C PRO A 139 -13.17 -7.92 -6.28
N GLY A 140 -11.90 -7.64 -6.53
CA GLY A 140 -11.16 -8.14 -7.68
C GLY A 140 -9.68 -7.96 -7.49
N LEU A 141 -8.89 -8.23 -8.53
CA LEU A 141 -7.44 -8.06 -8.47
C LEU A 141 -7.07 -6.61 -8.22
N ARG A 142 -6.24 -6.39 -7.22
CA ARG A 142 -5.73 -5.07 -6.83
C ARG A 142 -4.26 -5.14 -6.49
N TYR A 143 -3.52 -4.10 -6.87
CA TYR A 143 -2.17 -3.85 -6.36
C TYR A 143 -2.18 -2.58 -5.51
N SER A 144 -1.36 -2.56 -4.46
CA SER A 144 -1.05 -1.32 -3.74
C SER A 144 0.45 -1.11 -3.67
N LEU A 145 0.87 0.12 -3.88
CA LEU A 145 2.26 0.55 -3.72
C LEU A 145 2.30 1.43 -2.47
N VAL A 146 2.97 0.94 -1.42
CA VAL A 146 3.02 1.62 -0.12
C VAL A 146 4.41 2.21 0.06
N PHE A 147 4.47 3.53 0.19
CA PHE A 147 5.71 4.29 0.34
C PHE A 147 5.86 4.76 1.77
N ARG A 148 7.03 4.53 2.35
CA ARG A 148 7.37 4.91 3.72
C ARG A 148 8.81 5.39 3.78
N ASN A 149 9.11 6.16 4.81
CA ASN A 149 10.47 6.58 5.14
C ASN A 149 10.84 6.09 6.53
N LYS A 150 12.13 6.19 6.88
CA LYS A 150 12.60 6.00 8.25
C LYS A 150 11.98 7.05 9.17
N ARG A 151 11.66 6.63 10.38
CA ARG A 151 11.19 7.54 11.43
C ARG A 151 12.28 8.53 11.86
#